data_c219c7a039a85ea75cee31f940d697e1
#
_entry.id   c219c7a039a85ea75cee31f940d697e1
#
_cell.length_a   1.000
_cell.length_b   1.000
_cell.length_c   1.000
_cell.angle_alpha   90.00
_cell.angle_beta   90.00
_cell.angle_gamma   90.00
#
_symmetry.space_group_name_H-M   'P 1'
#
loop_
_entity.id
_entity.type
_entity.pdbx_description
1 polymer ?
#
loop_
_entity_poly.entity_id
_entity_poly.type
_entity_poly.pdbx_seq_one_letter_code
_entity_poly.pdbx_strand_id
1 'polypeptide(L)'
;MSDLLDDLEWRGLVADSTDREALEAHLAQGPVTFYVGFDPTAKSLHIGHLVQLMLVRALQERGHKPLLLVGGATGLIGDPKMTGERHMNDREVVAEWVESIKDQVSKYVDTDGRNAAQIVNNYDWTVKYTALDLLRDVGKHFSVNRMLARDVVARRLESGISYTEFSYVLLQSLDFYELHKRYGCTLQTGAQDQWGNITAGAEFIRKTTGDVVHGW
;
A
#
# COMPACT_ATOMS: atom_id res chain seq x y z
N MET A 1 24.26 -15.39 -8.56
CA MET A 1 23.53 -14.56 -7.58
C MET A 1 22.20 -15.26 -7.43
N SER A 2 21.84 -15.71 -6.22
CA SER A 2 20.46 -16.19 -6.01
C SER A 2 19.53 -15.06 -6.39
N ASP A 3 18.50 -15.38 -7.17
CA ASP A 3 17.50 -14.39 -7.54
C ASP A 3 16.91 -13.80 -6.26
N LEU A 4 16.68 -12.50 -6.25
CA LEU A 4 16.11 -11.80 -5.11
C LEU A 4 14.78 -12.46 -4.68
N LEU A 5 13.94 -12.79 -5.64
CA LEU A 5 12.65 -13.41 -5.40
C LEU A 5 12.80 -14.81 -4.79
N ASP A 6 13.71 -15.62 -5.29
CA ASP A 6 13.99 -16.96 -4.77
C ASP A 6 14.47 -16.93 -3.30
N ASP A 7 15.35 -15.97 -2.94
CA ASP A 7 15.80 -15.78 -1.55
C ASP A 7 14.65 -15.39 -0.63
N LEU A 8 13.77 -14.49 -1.09
CA LEU A 8 12.66 -14.02 -0.29
C LEU A 8 11.53 -15.05 -0.18
N GLU A 9 11.27 -15.84 -1.24
CA GLU A 9 10.38 -17.00 -1.19
C GLU A 9 10.87 -18.07 -0.24
N TRP A 10 12.17 -18.39 -0.31
CA TRP A 10 12.77 -19.34 0.62
C TRP A 10 12.62 -18.91 2.09
N ARG A 11 12.63 -17.60 2.35
CA ARG A 11 12.37 -17.02 3.68
C ARG A 11 10.88 -16.96 4.04
N GLY A 12 9.97 -17.33 3.13
CA GLY A 12 8.54 -17.21 3.33
C GLY A 12 8.02 -15.77 3.35
N LEU A 13 8.74 -14.84 2.71
CA LEU A 13 8.39 -13.43 2.63
C LEU A 13 7.60 -13.07 1.37
N VAL A 14 7.37 -14.01 0.47
CA VAL A 14 6.55 -13.87 -0.74
C VAL A 14 5.48 -14.94 -0.74
N ALA A 15 4.22 -14.54 -0.76
CA ALA A 15 3.09 -15.46 -0.86
C ALA A 15 2.49 -15.44 -2.27
N ASP A 16 2.28 -14.25 -2.82
CA ASP A 16 1.70 -14.00 -4.13
C ASP A 16 2.46 -12.87 -4.83
N SER A 17 2.45 -12.87 -6.15
CA SER A 17 2.94 -11.75 -6.95
C SER A 17 2.03 -11.53 -8.16
N THR A 18 1.98 -10.31 -8.69
CA THR A 18 1.49 -10.10 -10.05
C THR A 18 2.33 -10.94 -11.01
N ASP A 19 2.19 -10.79 -12.31
CA ASP A 19 2.99 -11.54 -13.27
C ASP A 19 4.46 -11.68 -12.84
N ARG A 20 4.85 -12.89 -12.35
CA ARG A 20 6.16 -13.17 -11.76
C ARG A 20 7.30 -12.94 -12.75
N GLU A 21 7.14 -13.42 -13.98
CA GLU A 21 8.18 -13.28 -15.02
C GLU A 21 8.41 -11.80 -15.35
N ALA A 22 7.34 -11.03 -15.47
CA ALA A 22 7.43 -9.59 -15.72
C ALA A 22 8.04 -8.84 -14.53
N LEU A 23 7.73 -9.23 -13.29
CA LEU A 23 8.32 -8.65 -12.08
C LEU A 23 9.83 -8.96 -12.01
N GLU A 24 10.24 -10.20 -12.25
CA GLU A 24 11.66 -10.60 -12.30
C GLU A 24 12.42 -9.80 -13.37
N ALA A 25 11.86 -9.72 -14.58
CA ALA A 25 12.44 -8.93 -15.65
C ALA A 25 12.55 -7.44 -15.29
N HIS A 26 11.55 -6.90 -14.59
CA HIS A 26 11.55 -5.51 -14.12
C HIS A 26 12.64 -5.25 -13.08
N LEU A 27 12.77 -6.11 -12.07
CA LEU A 27 13.79 -6.01 -11.03
C LEU A 27 15.20 -6.20 -11.59
N ALA A 28 15.37 -7.02 -12.63
CA ALA A 28 16.65 -7.25 -13.29
C ALA A 28 17.17 -6.04 -14.08
N GLN A 29 16.30 -5.10 -14.47
CA GLN A 29 16.68 -3.89 -15.21
C GLN A 29 17.42 -2.86 -14.34
N GLY A 30 17.35 -2.97 -13.02
CA GLY A 30 18.04 -2.11 -12.08
C GLY A 30 17.20 -1.73 -10.87
N PRO A 31 17.65 -0.73 -10.10
CA PRO A 31 16.94 -0.27 -8.91
C PRO A 31 15.54 0.24 -9.22
N VAL A 32 14.54 -0.28 -8.54
CA VAL A 32 13.15 0.19 -8.62
C VAL A 32 12.76 0.98 -7.38
N THR A 33 11.82 1.91 -7.54
CA THR A 33 11.14 2.54 -6.41
C THR A 33 9.92 1.69 -6.05
N PHE A 34 9.83 1.29 -4.79
CA PHE A 34 8.73 0.48 -4.26
C PHE A 34 8.14 1.11 -3.00
N TYR A 35 6.92 0.72 -2.64
CA TYR A 35 6.32 1.21 -1.40
C TYR A 35 5.65 0.13 -0.57
N VAL A 36 5.55 0.41 0.71
CA VAL A 36 4.72 -0.30 1.68
C VAL A 36 3.94 0.71 2.51
N GLY A 37 2.68 0.39 2.83
CA GLY A 37 1.80 1.24 3.62
C GLY A 37 1.69 0.81 5.08
N PHE A 38 1.61 1.79 5.97
CA PHE A 38 1.40 1.63 7.40
C PHE A 38 0.25 2.54 7.85
N ASP A 39 -0.93 1.97 8.06
CA ASP A 39 -2.06 2.72 8.59
C ASP A 39 -1.92 2.94 10.11
N PRO A 40 -2.04 4.18 10.58
CA PRO A 40 -1.94 4.51 12.00
C PRO A 40 -3.21 4.09 12.74
N THR A 41 -3.33 2.79 13.01
CA THR A 41 -4.44 2.21 13.79
C THR A 41 -4.16 2.13 15.29
N ALA A 42 -2.93 2.44 15.70
CA ALA A 42 -2.44 2.55 17.07
C ALA A 42 -1.17 3.40 17.10
N LYS A 43 -0.76 3.83 18.29
CA LYS A 43 0.46 4.62 18.50
C LYS A 43 1.75 3.85 18.18
N SER A 44 1.72 2.53 18.14
CA SER A 44 2.90 1.70 17.91
C SER A 44 2.66 0.64 16.85
N LEU A 45 3.73 0.30 16.12
CA LEU A 45 3.80 -0.86 15.25
C LEU A 45 3.77 -2.16 16.08
N HIS A 46 3.42 -3.26 15.43
CA HIS A 46 3.43 -4.60 16.01
C HIS A 46 4.29 -5.55 15.14
N ILE A 47 4.44 -6.80 15.60
CA ILE A 47 5.32 -7.78 14.94
C ILE A 47 5.00 -8.02 13.44
N GLY A 48 3.75 -7.92 13.02
CA GLY A 48 3.38 -8.03 11.61
C GLY A 48 3.99 -6.91 10.76
N HIS A 49 4.07 -5.68 11.29
CA HIS A 49 4.75 -4.58 10.62
C HIS A 49 6.28 -4.78 10.57
N LEU A 50 6.86 -5.42 11.58
CA LEU A 50 8.29 -5.73 11.59
C LEU A 50 8.67 -6.66 10.44
N VAL A 51 7.84 -7.65 10.11
CA VAL A 51 8.07 -8.54 8.96
C VAL A 51 8.14 -7.73 7.66
N GLN A 52 7.21 -6.77 7.47
CA GLN A 52 7.23 -5.88 6.31
C GLN A 52 8.48 -4.98 6.28
N LEU A 53 8.89 -4.46 7.43
CA LEU A 53 10.12 -3.64 7.52
C LEU A 53 11.39 -4.44 7.23
N MET A 54 11.43 -5.73 7.60
CA MET A 54 12.53 -6.62 7.24
C MET A 54 12.59 -6.87 5.72
N LEU A 55 11.45 -7.00 5.07
CA LEU A 55 11.35 -7.07 3.62
C LEU A 55 11.84 -5.77 2.96
N VAL A 56 11.37 -4.62 3.45
CA VAL A 56 11.83 -3.30 2.99
C VAL A 56 13.34 -3.17 3.09
N ARG A 57 13.91 -3.56 4.23
CA ARG A 57 15.37 -3.55 4.47
C ARG A 57 16.10 -4.44 3.47
N ALA A 58 15.63 -5.66 3.25
CA ALA A 58 16.24 -6.59 2.30
C ALA A 58 16.24 -6.07 0.86
N LEU A 59 15.17 -5.37 0.43
CA LEU A 59 15.11 -4.71 -0.87
C LEU A 59 16.03 -3.49 -0.94
N GLN A 60 16.06 -2.67 0.11
CA GLN A 60 16.93 -1.50 0.16
C GLN A 60 18.42 -1.89 0.10
N GLU A 61 18.84 -2.92 0.82
CA GLU A 61 20.22 -3.45 0.79
C GLU A 61 20.63 -3.95 -0.61
N ARG A 62 19.67 -4.31 -1.45
CA ARG A 62 19.89 -4.67 -2.86
C ARG A 62 19.84 -3.49 -3.82
N GLY A 63 19.70 -2.27 -3.29
CA GLY A 63 19.77 -1.02 -4.05
C GLY A 63 18.41 -0.45 -4.48
N HIS A 64 17.29 -1.11 -4.16
CA HIS A 64 15.96 -0.58 -4.44
C HIS A 64 15.61 0.56 -3.50
N LYS A 65 14.77 1.50 -3.96
CA LYS A 65 14.41 2.71 -3.22
C LYS A 65 13.05 2.56 -2.52
N PRO A 66 13.00 2.48 -1.18
CA PRO A 66 11.74 2.37 -0.45
C PRO A 66 11.04 3.70 -0.26
N LEU A 67 9.73 3.69 -0.44
CA LEU A 67 8.79 4.68 0.04
C LEU A 67 7.98 4.06 1.19
N LEU A 68 8.06 4.63 2.38
CA LEU A 68 7.29 4.22 3.54
C LEU A 68 6.07 5.15 3.64
N LEU A 69 4.91 4.65 3.22
CA LEU A 69 3.70 5.43 3.25
C LEU A 69 3.03 5.30 4.61
N VAL A 70 2.85 6.41 5.30
CA VAL A 70 2.03 6.47 6.51
C VAL A 70 0.64 6.97 6.15
N GLY A 71 -0.37 6.18 6.50
CA GLY A 71 -1.76 6.38 6.11
C GLY A 71 -2.49 7.45 6.91
N GLY A 72 -2.06 8.72 6.84
CA GLY A 72 -2.74 9.81 7.54
C GLY A 72 -4.17 10.06 7.06
N ALA A 73 -4.49 9.77 5.79
CA ALA A 73 -5.85 9.82 5.26
C ALA A 73 -6.57 8.47 5.42
N THR A 74 -5.93 7.38 5.01
CA THR A 74 -6.50 6.03 5.10
C THR A 74 -6.73 5.57 6.54
N GLY A 75 -5.91 6.02 7.49
CA GLY A 75 -6.12 5.77 8.92
C GLY A 75 -7.37 6.43 9.51
N LEU A 76 -7.92 7.46 8.86
CA LEU A 76 -9.21 8.07 9.21
C LEU A 76 -10.41 7.25 8.72
N ILE A 77 -10.21 6.38 7.73
CA ILE A 77 -11.25 5.57 7.08
C ILE A 77 -11.21 4.13 7.61
N GLY A 78 -10.04 3.51 7.53
CA GLY A 78 -9.77 2.13 7.95
C GLY A 78 -10.11 1.07 6.91
N ASP A 79 -9.15 0.19 6.65
CA ASP A 79 -9.33 -0.97 5.77
C ASP A 79 -10.37 -1.95 6.37
N PRO A 80 -11.33 -2.47 5.59
CA PRO A 80 -12.34 -3.40 6.09
C PRO A 80 -11.74 -4.60 6.83
N LYS A 81 -12.32 -4.94 7.97
CA LYS A 81 -11.97 -6.14 8.73
C LYS A 81 -12.94 -7.28 8.40
N MET A 82 -12.47 -8.51 8.64
CA MET A 82 -13.33 -9.70 8.54
C MET A 82 -14.53 -9.66 9.49
N THR A 83 -14.40 -9.00 10.63
CA THR A 83 -15.43 -8.90 11.66
C THR A 83 -15.60 -7.48 12.16
N GLY A 84 -16.83 -6.99 12.13
CA GLY A 84 -17.21 -5.69 12.70
C GLY A 84 -16.65 -4.49 11.95
N GLU A 85 -17.22 -3.34 12.19
CA GLU A 85 -16.80 -2.06 11.63
C GLU A 85 -15.62 -1.48 12.41
N ARG A 86 -14.77 -0.71 11.74
CA ARG A 86 -13.68 -0.01 12.37
C ARG A 86 -14.20 1.15 13.21
N HIS A 87 -13.63 1.32 14.41
CA HIS A 87 -13.81 2.56 15.15
C HIS A 87 -13.01 3.66 14.46
N MET A 88 -13.69 4.75 14.12
CA MET A 88 -13.03 5.94 13.55
C MET A 88 -12.42 6.76 14.67
N ASN A 89 -11.12 7.03 14.57
CA ASN A 89 -10.39 7.87 15.51
C ASN A 89 -10.48 9.35 15.10
N ASP A 90 -10.34 10.24 16.07
CA ASP A 90 -10.26 11.67 15.84
C ASP A 90 -9.01 12.02 15.02
N ARG A 91 -9.10 13.09 14.21
CA ARG A 91 -8.02 13.51 13.30
C ARG A 91 -6.74 13.84 14.04
N GLU A 92 -6.86 14.46 15.20
CA GLU A 92 -5.74 14.84 16.06
C GLU A 92 -5.01 13.61 16.59
N VAL A 93 -5.75 12.57 16.99
CA VAL A 93 -5.20 11.29 17.46
C VAL A 93 -4.47 10.57 16.31
N VAL A 94 -5.06 10.52 15.13
CA VAL A 94 -4.42 9.92 13.95
C VAL A 94 -3.15 10.69 13.57
N ALA A 95 -3.16 12.02 13.63
CA ALA A 95 -1.98 12.84 13.36
C ALA A 95 -0.82 12.57 14.35
N GLU A 96 -1.11 12.42 15.64
CA GLU A 96 -0.11 12.02 16.63
C GLU A 96 0.48 10.63 16.32
N TRP A 97 -0.36 9.68 15.95
CA TRP A 97 0.09 8.33 15.60
C TRP A 97 0.92 8.29 14.33
N VAL A 98 0.59 9.14 13.34
CA VAL A 98 1.40 9.30 12.12
C VAL A 98 2.83 9.66 12.47
N GLU A 99 3.05 10.66 13.32
CA GLU A 99 4.41 11.06 13.73
C GLU A 99 5.12 9.94 14.51
N SER A 100 4.40 9.28 15.43
CA SER A 100 4.95 8.15 16.18
C SER A 100 5.38 6.97 15.26
N ILE A 101 4.60 6.67 14.22
CA ILE A 101 4.92 5.61 13.27
C ILE A 101 6.11 6.02 12.37
N LYS A 102 6.17 7.26 11.92
CA LYS A 102 7.34 7.79 11.19
C LYS A 102 8.64 7.58 11.98
N ASP A 103 8.64 7.93 13.26
CA ASP A 103 9.79 7.75 14.13
C ASP A 103 10.17 6.26 14.31
N GLN A 104 9.19 5.37 14.31
CA GLN A 104 9.43 3.94 14.46
C GLN A 104 10.00 3.33 13.17
N VAL A 105 9.39 3.58 12.01
CA VAL A 105 9.83 2.98 10.74
C VAL A 105 11.21 3.50 10.31
N SER A 106 11.55 4.76 10.61
CA SER A 106 12.84 5.34 10.27
C SER A 106 14.05 4.59 10.87
N LYS A 107 13.83 3.83 11.95
CA LYS A 107 14.89 3.05 12.62
C LYS A 107 15.29 1.78 11.87
N TYR A 108 14.47 1.35 10.90
CA TYR A 108 14.66 0.09 10.17
C TYR A 108 15.17 0.27 8.74
N VAL A 109 15.29 1.51 8.28
CA VAL A 109 15.70 1.85 6.92
C VAL A 109 16.82 2.88 6.92
N ASP A 110 17.61 2.90 5.87
CA ASP A 110 18.60 3.95 5.67
C ASP A 110 17.92 5.16 5.03
N THR A 111 18.04 6.31 5.69
CA THR A 111 17.46 7.60 5.24
C THR A 111 18.46 8.46 4.46
N ASP A 112 19.68 7.97 4.33
CA ASP A 112 20.78 8.63 3.60
C ASP A 112 21.26 7.78 2.43
N GLY A 113 22.04 8.38 1.52
CA GLY A 113 22.64 7.67 0.40
C GLY A 113 21.78 7.67 -0.88
N ARG A 114 22.22 6.90 -1.87
CA ARG A 114 21.67 6.93 -3.24
C ARG A 114 20.23 6.39 -3.32
N ASN A 115 19.90 5.40 -2.53
CA ASN A 115 18.59 4.78 -2.43
C ASN A 115 17.93 5.03 -1.06
N ALA A 116 18.17 6.20 -0.50
CA ALA A 116 17.57 6.64 0.76
C ALA A 116 16.06 6.43 0.78
N ALA A 117 15.57 5.88 1.88
CA ALA A 117 14.14 5.74 2.11
C ALA A 117 13.47 7.11 2.24
N GLN A 118 12.26 7.24 1.71
CA GLN A 118 11.43 8.40 1.91
C GLN A 118 10.16 8.02 2.67
N ILE A 119 9.86 8.76 3.71
CA ILE A 119 8.61 8.60 4.46
C ILE A 119 7.62 9.63 3.92
N VAL A 120 6.47 9.16 3.45
CA VAL A 120 5.44 9.97 2.83
C VAL A 120 4.10 9.78 3.55
N ASN A 121 3.25 10.81 3.51
CA ASN A 121 1.93 10.77 4.12
C ASN A 121 0.86 10.94 3.04
N ASN A 122 -0.06 9.99 2.92
CA ASN A 122 -1.12 10.08 1.92
C ASN A 122 -2.11 11.21 2.18
N TYR A 123 -2.14 11.79 3.36
CA TYR A 123 -2.90 12.99 3.64
C TYR A 123 -2.52 14.15 2.72
N ASP A 124 -1.25 14.26 2.32
CA ASP A 124 -0.71 15.38 1.52
C ASP A 124 -1.34 15.50 0.12
N TRP A 125 -1.83 14.39 -0.42
CA TRP A 125 -2.53 14.40 -1.71
C TRP A 125 -4.02 14.14 -1.58
N THR A 126 -4.44 13.27 -0.68
CA THR A 126 -5.84 12.87 -0.58
C THR A 126 -6.76 14.05 -0.26
N VAL A 127 -6.33 14.98 0.62
CA VAL A 127 -7.12 16.16 0.97
C VAL A 127 -7.31 17.15 -0.19
N LYS A 128 -6.56 17.01 -1.27
CA LYS A 128 -6.67 17.87 -2.46
C LYS A 128 -7.73 17.38 -3.43
N TYR A 129 -8.15 16.12 -3.30
CA TYR A 129 -9.25 15.56 -4.08
C TYR A 129 -10.59 15.96 -3.48
N THR A 130 -11.40 16.63 -4.28
CA THR A 130 -12.80 16.85 -3.90
C THR A 130 -13.58 15.53 -4.01
N ALA A 131 -14.76 15.47 -3.38
CA ALA A 131 -15.65 14.31 -3.53
C ALA A 131 -16.00 14.06 -5.01
N LEU A 132 -16.15 15.11 -5.82
CA LEU A 132 -16.41 14.98 -7.26
C LEU A 132 -15.20 14.41 -8.00
N ASP A 133 -13.99 14.86 -7.71
CA ASP A 133 -12.77 14.33 -8.33
C ASP A 133 -12.60 12.85 -7.99
N LEU A 134 -12.78 12.47 -6.73
CA LEU A 134 -12.67 11.09 -6.29
C LEU A 134 -13.69 10.18 -7.02
N LEU A 135 -14.94 10.58 -7.08
CA LEU A 135 -15.98 9.77 -7.73
C LEU A 135 -15.81 9.72 -9.25
N ARG A 136 -15.51 10.86 -9.88
CA ARG A 136 -15.41 11.00 -11.33
C ARG A 136 -14.11 10.41 -11.90
N ASP A 137 -12.97 10.74 -11.29
CA ASP A 137 -11.67 10.47 -11.90
C ASP A 137 -11.04 9.19 -11.35
N VAL A 138 -11.39 8.78 -10.13
CA VAL A 138 -10.96 7.52 -9.53
C VAL A 138 -12.08 6.48 -9.61
N GLY A 139 -13.23 6.77 -9.03
CA GLY A 139 -14.33 5.81 -8.85
C GLY A 139 -14.82 5.15 -10.14
N LYS A 140 -14.84 5.87 -11.27
CA LYS A 140 -15.26 5.32 -12.59
C LYS A 140 -14.43 4.11 -13.06
N HIS A 141 -13.23 3.92 -12.52
CA HIS A 141 -12.35 2.80 -12.90
C HIS A 141 -12.59 1.54 -12.07
N PHE A 142 -13.43 1.61 -11.03
CA PHE A 142 -13.73 0.52 -10.12
C PHE A 142 -15.11 -0.08 -10.41
N SER A 143 -15.14 -1.37 -10.70
CA SER A 143 -16.39 -2.11 -10.88
C SER A 143 -16.97 -2.49 -9.52
N VAL A 144 -18.21 -2.05 -9.24
CA VAL A 144 -18.94 -2.41 -8.02
C VAL A 144 -19.03 -3.94 -7.85
N ASN A 145 -19.28 -4.68 -8.93
CA ASN A 145 -19.36 -6.14 -8.88
C ASN A 145 -18.03 -6.77 -8.42
N ARG A 146 -16.89 -6.25 -8.89
CA ARG A 146 -15.57 -6.72 -8.42
C ARG A 146 -15.30 -6.34 -6.98
N MET A 147 -15.72 -5.14 -6.56
CA MET A 147 -15.57 -4.71 -5.17
C MET A 147 -16.40 -5.58 -4.23
N LEU A 148 -17.64 -5.92 -4.61
CA LEU A 148 -18.52 -6.81 -3.84
C LEU A 148 -17.99 -8.26 -3.78
N ALA A 149 -17.29 -8.72 -4.80
CA ALA A 149 -16.73 -10.07 -4.87
C ALA A 149 -15.43 -10.26 -4.03
N ARG A 150 -14.89 -9.20 -3.44
CA ARG A 150 -13.71 -9.31 -2.57
C ARG A 150 -14.09 -10.06 -1.28
N ASP A 151 -13.28 -11.04 -0.88
CA ASP A 151 -13.58 -11.94 0.25
C ASP A 151 -13.99 -11.20 1.52
N VAL A 152 -13.23 -10.16 1.90
CA VAL A 152 -13.53 -9.34 3.08
C VAL A 152 -14.89 -8.64 2.95
N VAL A 153 -15.20 -8.11 1.78
CA VAL A 153 -16.48 -7.42 1.51
C VAL A 153 -17.62 -8.44 1.46
N ALA A 154 -17.45 -9.53 0.70
CA ALA A 154 -18.47 -10.57 0.55
C ALA A 154 -18.94 -11.15 1.89
N ARG A 155 -17.98 -11.42 2.80
CA ARG A 155 -18.29 -11.89 4.17
C ARG A 155 -19.04 -10.87 5.02
N ARG A 156 -18.88 -9.60 4.72
CA ARG A 156 -19.52 -8.50 5.47
C ARG A 156 -20.87 -8.07 4.91
N LEU A 157 -21.28 -8.54 3.70
CA LEU A 157 -22.53 -8.13 3.08
C LEU A 157 -23.76 -8.50 3.94
N GLU A 158 -23.76 -9.65 4.61
CA GLU A 158 -24.86 -10.08 5.47
C GLU A 158 -24.91 -9.32 6.80
N SER A 159 -23.76 -9.00 7.38
CA SER A 159 -23.65 -8.30 8.66
C SER A 159 -23.63 -6.77 8.52
N GLY A 160 -23.49 -6.28 7.30
CA GLY A 160 -23.36 -4.87 6.96
C GLY A 160 -21.91 -4.41 6.85
N ILE A 161 -21.65 -3.54 5.87
CA ILE A 161 -20.40 -2.81 5.68
C ILE A 161 -20.75 -1.37 5.34
N SER A 162 -20.12 -0.39 5.99
CA SER A 162 -20.34 1.01 5.65
C SER A 162 -19.75 1.35 4.28
N TYR A 163 -20.30 2.37 3.62
CA TYR A 163 -19.72 2.89 2.39
C TYR A 163 -18.27 3.39 2.63
N THR A 164 -17.99 3.89 3.81
CA THR A 164 -16.65 4.35 4.23
C THR A 164 -15.64 3.21 4.12
N GLU A 165 -15.85 2.09 4.80
CA GLU A 165 -14.98 0.91 4.69
C GLU A 165 -14.98 0.33 3.26
N PHE A 166 -16.14 0.25 2.62
CA PHE A 166 -16.26 -0.26 1.26
C PHE A 166 -15.43 0.53 0.24
N SER A 167 -15.33 1.85 0.42
CA SER A 167 -14.58 2.73 -0.48
C SER A 167 -13.08 2.77 -0.22
N TYR A 168 -12.57 2.13 0.83
CA TYR A 168 -11.14 2.15 1.20
C TYR A 168 -10.22 1.77 0.05
N VAL A 169 -10.59 0.76 -0.75
CA VAL A 169 -9.79 0.31 -1.89
C VAL A 169 -9.50 1.40 -2.92
N LEU A 170 -10.40 2.38 -3.07
CA LEU A 170 -10.19 3.52 -3.96
C LEU A 170 -9.04 4.41 -3.45
N LEU A 171 -8.98 4.61 -2.13
CA LEU A 171 -7.96 5.47 -1.52
C LEU A 171 -6.56 4.82 -1.62
N GLN A 172 -6.43 3.55 -1.30
CA GLN A 172 -5.14 2.84 -1.43
C GLN A 172 -4.70 2.72 -2.90
N SER A 173 -5.63 2.55 -3.83
CA SER A 173 -5.30 2.58 -5.26
C SER A 173 -4.87 3.96 -5.74
N LEU A 174 -5.49 5.02 -5.20
CA LEU A 174 -5.07 6.41 -5.44
C LEU A 174 -3.67 6.65 -4.86
N ASP A 175 -3.34 6.09 -3.70
CA ASP A 175 -2.00 6.18 -3.11
C ASP A 175 -0.94 5.60 -4.05
N PHE A 176 -1.17 4.40 -4.59
CA PHE A 176 -0.23 3.80 -5.53
C PHE A 176 -0.07 4.66 -6.80
N TYR A 177 -1.18 5.17 -7.33
CA TYR A 177 -1.16 6.07 -8.49
C TYR A 177 -0.38 7.37 -8.21
N GLU A 178 -0.60 8.03 -7.07
CA GLU A 178 0.12 9.25 -6.69
C GLU A 178 1.61 8.98 -6.46
N LEU A 179 1.96 7.84 -5.85
CA LEU A 179 3.35 7.43 -5.68
C LEU A 179 4.01 7.08 -7.02
N HIS A 180 3.29 6.42 -7.92
CA HIS A 180 3.77 6.16 -9.29
C HIS A 180 4.06 7.47 -10.02
N LYS A 181 3.10 8.39 -10.02
CA LYS A 181 3.20 9.67 -10.70
C LYS A 181 4.28 10.60 -10.14
N ARG A 182 4.45 10.64 -8.81
CA ARG A 182 5.35 11.60 -8.15
C ARG A 182 6.77 11.07 -7.98
N TYR A 183 6.92 9.77 -7.76
CA TYR A 183 8.19 9.17 -7.37
C TYR A 183 8.65 8.07 -8.31
N GLY A 184 7.91 7.77 -9.38
CA GLY A 184 8.21 6.64 -10.27
C GLY A 184 8.10 5.29 -9.56
N CYS A 185 7.20 5.17 -8.57
CA CYS A 185 6.97 3.93 -7.85
C CYS A 185 6.34 2.89 -8.77
N THR A 186 6.95 1.72 -8.91
CA THR A 186 6.50 0.66 -9.82
C THR A 186 6.23 -0.67 -9.14
N LEU A 187 6.43 -0.75 -7.82
CA LEU A 187 6.17 -1.95 -7.04
C LEU A 187 5.49 -1.59 -5.72
N GLN A 188 4.39 -2.27 -5.41
CA GLN A 188 3.76 -2.25 -4.09
C GLN A 188 4.03 -3.57 -3.38
N THR A 189 4.48 -3.50 -2.12
CA THR A 189 4.58 -4.67 -1.24
C THR A 189 3.55 -4.58 -0.11
N GLY A 190 3.09 -5.74 0.35
CA GLY A 190 2.12 -5.79 1.45
C GLY A 190 1.93 -7.19 1.99
N ALA A 191 1.19 -7.34 3.08
CA ALA A 191 0.80 -8.65 3.58
C ALA A 191 -0.31 -9.28 2.70
N GLN A 192 -0.51 -10.57 2.81
CA GLN A 192 -1.44 -11.32 1.95
C GLN A 192 -2.89 -10.80 2.03
N ASP A 193 -3.31 -10.30 3.17
CA ASP A 193 -4.63 -9.64 3.33
C ASP A 193 -4.78 -8.38 2.48
N GLN A 194 -3.67 -7.78 2.05
CA GLN A 194 -3.62 -6.60 1.19
C GLN A 194 -3.68 -6.92 -0.31
N TRP A 195 -3.63 -8.20 -0.71
CA TRP A 195 -3.56 -8.62 -2.10
C TRP A 195 -4.65 -7.99 -2.99
N GLY A 196 -5.88 -7.94 -2.50
CA GLY A 196 -7.00 -7.32 -3.22
C GLY A 196 -6.86 -5.80 -3.40
N ASN A 197 -6.22 -5.09 -2.46
CA ASN A 197 -5.91 -3.67 -2.58
C ASN A 197 -4.74 -3.44 -3.56
N ILE A 198 -3.69 -4.26 -3.46
CA ILE A 198 -2.50 -4.21 -4.31
C ILE A 198 -2.89 -4.37 -5.79
N THR A 199 -3.63 -5.43 -6.11
CA THR A 199 -4.06 -5.72 -7.48
C THR A 199 -5.02 -4.66 -8.04
N ALA A 200 -5.88 -4.10 -7.19
CA ALA A 200 -6.77 -3.00 -7.58
C ALA A 200 -5.99 -1.73 -7.92
N GLY A 201 -4.95 -1.41 -7.15
CA GLY A 201 -4.06 -0.28 -7.42
C GLY A 201 -3.28 -0.43 -8.73
N ALA A 202 -2.72 -1.62 -8.98
CA ALA A 202 -2.02 -1.92 -10.23
C ALA A 202 -2.97 -1.82 -11.45
N GLU A 203 -4.19 -2.35 -11.34
CA GLU A 203 -5.20 -2.22 -12.40
C GLU A 203 -5.63 -0.76 -12.62
N PHE A 204 -5.74 0.03 -11.56
CA PHE A 204 -6.08 1.45 -11.66
C PHE A 204 -5.00 2.23 -12.42
N ILE A 205 -3.72 2.04 -12.12
CA ILE A 205 -2.60 2.66 -12.84
C ILE A 205 -2.65 2.24 -14.32
N ARG A 206 -2.76 0.94 -14.59
CA ARG A 206 -2.84 0.44 -15.97
C ARG A 206 -3.98 1.06 -16.78
N LYS A 207 -5.15 1.26 -16.17
CA LYS A 207 -6.32 1.88 -16.83
C LYS A 207 -6.17 3.38 -17.08
N THR A 208 -5.41 4.07 -16.23
CA THR A 208 -5.31 5.54 -16.27
C THR A 208 -4.10 6.03 -17.03
N THR A 209 -2.97 5.33 -16.97
CA THR A 209 -1.70 5.72 -17.59
C THR A 209 -1.28 4.81 -18.73
N GLY A 210 -1.74 3.57 -18.75
CA GLY A 210 -1.24 2.51 -19.65
C GLY A 210 0.01 1.80 -19.11
N ASP A 211 0.60 2.28 -18.01
CA ASP A 211 1.82 1.71 -17.45
C ASP A 211 1.55 0.39 -16.73
N VAL A 212 2.57 -0.48 -16.74
CA VAL A 212 2.57 -1.74 -15.98
C VAL A 212 3.34 -1.53 -14.69
N VAL A 213 2.69 -1.82 -13.58
CA VAL A 213 3.29 -1.83 -12.24
C VAL A 213 3.03 -3.17 -11.59
N HIS A 214 3.79 -3.47 -10.56
CA HIS A 214 3.80 -4.77 -9.92
C HIS A 214 3.32 -4.71 -8.47
N GLY A 215 2.85 -5.86 -7.99
CA GLY A 215 2.49 -6.09 -6.60
C GLY A 215 3.05 -7.41 -6.10
N TRP A 216 3.31 -7.43 -4.81
CA TRP A 216 3.99 -8.55 -4.18
C TRP A 216 3.65 -8.65 -2.68
#